data_674387dc91a4780dfbfd46413c5ec52c
#
_entry.id   674387dc91a4780dfbfd46413c5ec52c
#
_cell.length_a   1.000
_cell.length_b   1.000
_cell.length_c   1.000
_cell.angle_alpha   90.00
_cell.angle_beta   90.00
_cell.angle_gamma   90.00
#
_symmetry.space_group_name_H-M   'P 1'
#
loop_
_entity.id
_entity.type
_entity.pdbx_description
1 polymer ?
#
loop_
_entity_poly.entity_id
_entity_poly.type
_entity_poly.pdbx_seq_one_letter_code
_entity_poly.pdbx_strand_id
1 'polypeptide(L)'
;FTAVFMAETLLVLLTTVAILCALRMAEVPSVKNAASLGGALGLAALCKPVVLAWAPFLLWGWWRGAGGSPRWRIFRLGIVLATMLLVVAPWTGRNLLATGSFVLISSNFGMNLLVGNEPEAEGQYRWGVDYLGMVDELVSPSADAVARDRAAARQALKWIAAEPGRFAHLAVEKFVLFWSPLVAGESMGRNLLALFSCGPLLGLGLWGTWRLRTRPEGWTVATLVVSLAVVHMIFFAHTRFRLPIDAALIAPAAWLLEQGVRRWWPGYKG
;
A
#
# COMPACT_ATOMS: atom_id res chain seq x y z
N PHE A 1 18.86 -12.27 3.26
CA PHE A 1 17.72 -11.37 3.56
C PHE A 1 16.83 -11.86 4.72
N THR A 2 16.95 -13.10 5.16
CA THR A 2 16.14 -13.66 6.26
C THR A 2 16.56 -13.22 7.67
N ALA A 3 17.65 -12.48 7.81
CA ALA A 3 18.14 -12.02 9.11
C ALA A 3 17.62 -10.62 9.52
N VAL A 4 16.89 -9.91 8.65
CA VAL A 4 16.32 -8.60 8.96
C VAL A 4 14.81 -8.75 9.04
N PHE A 5 14.24 -8.62 10.24
CA PHE A 5 12.79 -8.58 10.43
C PHE A 5 12.23 -7.30 9.79
N MET A 6 11.72 -7.43 8.58
CA MET A 6 11.08 -6.33 7.87
C MET A 6 9.56 -6.42 8.01
N ALA A 7 8.92 -5.28 8.23
CA ALA A 7 7.47 -5.18 8.31
C ALA A 7 6.76 -5.64 7.02
N GLU A 8 7.46 -5.67 5.89
CA GLU A 8 6.93 -6.08 4.60
C GLU A 8 6.42 -7.53 4.59
N THR A 9 7.11 -8.46 5.23
CA THR A 9 6.67 -9.87 5.31
C THR A 9 5.34 -10.00 6.04
N LEU A 10 5.22 -9.32 7.20
CA LEU A 10 3.98 -9.28 7.94
C LEU A 10 2.88 -8.55 7.16
N LEU A 11 3.23 -7.47 6.46
CA LEU A 11 2.30 -6.73 5.63
C LEU A 11 1.73 -7.60 4.50
N VAL A 12 2.55 -8.42 3.83
CA VAL A 12 2.10 -9.38 2.81
C VAL A 12 1.07 -10.34 3.39
N LEU A 13 1.34 -10.92 4.56
CA LEU A 13 0.39 -11.80 5.24
C LEU A 13 -0.92 -11.08 5.55
N LEU A 14 -0.85 -9.91 6.19
CA LEU A 14 -2.04 -9.18 6.64
C LEU A 14 -2.86 -8.63 5.46
N THR A 15 -2.23 -8.18 4.38
CA THR A 15 -2.94 -7.75 3.16
C THR A 15 -3.57 -8.94 2.44
N THR A 16 -2.92 -10.11 2.41
CA THR A 16 -3.51 -11.34 1.87
C THR A 16 -4.75 -11.76 2.68
N VAL A 17 -4.68 -11.71 4.00
CA VAL A 17 -5.83 -11.97 4.88
C VAL A 17 -6.95 -10.95 4.63
N ALA A 18 -6.62 -9.67 4.46
CA ALA A 18 -7.61 -8.63 4.15
C ALA A 18 -8.28 -8.87 2.79
N ILE A 19 -7.52 -9.28 1.76
CA ILE A 19 -8.06 -9.69 0.45
C ILE A 19 -9.06 -10.83 0.63
N LEU A 20 -8.68 -11.90 1.33
CA LEU A 20 -9.57 -13.05 1.57
C LEU A 20 -10.83 -12.65 2.33
N CYS A 21 -10.73 -11.79 3.35
CA CYS A 21 -11.88 -11.26 4.07
C CYS A 21 -12.78 -10.40 3.16
N ALA A 22 -12.19 -9.58 2.27
CA ALA A 22 -12.93 -8.77 1.31
C ALA A 22 -13.72 -9.65 0.32
N LEU A 23 -13.11 -10.71 -0.20
CA LEU A 23 -13.76 -11.67 -1.10
C LEU A 23 -14.89 -12.41 -0.38
N ARG A 24 -14.67 -12.91 0.83
CA ARG A 24 -15.72 -13.54 1.65
C ARG A 24 -16.88 -12.58 1.95
N MET A 25 -16.59 -11.32 2.22
CA MET A 25 -17.63 -10.30 2.41
C MET A 25 -18.39 -10.01 1.11
N ALA A 26 -17.76 -10.12 -0.06
CA ALA A 26 -18.42 -9.98 -1.35
C ALA A 26 -19.35 -11.17 -1.67
N GLU A 27 -18.90 -12.40 -1.36
CA GLU A 27 -19.67 -13.62 -1.56
C GLU A 27 -20.83 -13.76 -0.56
N VAL A 28 -20.54 -13.59 0.72
CA VAL A 28 -21.50 -13.71 1.83
C VAL A 28 -21.46 -12.46 2.69
N PRO A 29 -22.28 -11.45 2.36
CA PRO A 29 -22.31 -10.19 3.10
C PRO A 29 -22.96 -10.36 4.48
N SER A 30 -22.15 -10.67 5.49
CA SER A 30 -22.56 -10.88 6.89
C SER A 30 -21.83 -9.91 7.84
N VAL A 31 -22.38 -9.74 9.04
CA VAL A 31 -21.74 -8.98 10.14
C VAL A 31 -20.37 -9.55 10.48
N LYS A 32 -20.26 -10.88 10.54
CA LYS A 32 -19.00 -11.59 10.83
C LYS A 32 -17.93 -11.26 9.78
N ASN A 33 -18.27 -11.34 8.49
CA ASN A 33 -17.32 -11.09 7.40
C ASN A 33 -16.94 -9.60 7.34
N ALA A 34 -17.87 -8.67 7.63
CA ALA A 34 -17.58 -7.26 7.75
C ALA A 34 -16.61 -6.98 8.92
N ALA A 35 -16.85 -7.57 10.08
CA ALA A 35 -15.96 -7.44 11.24
C ALA A 35 -14.59 -8.06 10.97
N SER A 36 -14.51 -9.21 10.31
CA SER A 36 -13.24 -9.84 9.93
C SER A 36 -12.43 -8.98 8.97
N LEU A 37 -13.09 -8.34 7.98
CA LEU A 37 -12.43 -7.41 7.06
C LEU A 37 -11.90 -6.18 7.81
N GLY A 38 -12.72 -5.56 8.68
CA GLY A 38 -12.29 -4.41 9.47
C GLY A 38 -11.13 -4.73 10.40
N GLY A 39 -11.17 -5.89 11.07
CA GLY A 39 -10.06 -6.38 11.90
C GLY A 39 -8.77 -6.58 11.10
N ALA A 40 -8.85 -7.24 9.94
CA ALA A 40 -7.70 -7.46 9.06
C ALA A 40 -7.10 -6.15 8.53
N LEU A 41 -7.94 -5.21 8.10
CA LEU A 41 -7.49 -3.87 7.66
C LEU A 41 -6.86 -3.09 8.81
N GLY A 42 -7.43 -3.16 10.03
CA GLY A 42 -6.88 -2.52 11.22
C GLY A 42 -5.49 -3.06 11.58
N LEU A 43 -5.31 -4.38 11.59
CA LEU A 43 -4.01 -5.01 11.83
C LEU A 43 -3.00 -4.66 10.73
N ALA A 44 -3.41 -4.70 9.48
CA ALA A 44 -2.55 -4.32 8.36
C ALA A 44 -2.14 -2.83 8.42
N ALA A 45 -3.05 -1.94 8.83
CA ALA A 45 -2.76 -0.52 9.03
C ALA A 45 -1.79 -0.28 10.20
N LEU A 46 -1.90 -1.04 11.30
CA LEU A 46 -0.93 -1.01 12.41
C LEU A 46 0.46 -1.48 11.96
N CYS A 47 0.52 -2.47 11.05
CA CYS A 47 1.79 -2.91 10.46
C CYS A 47 2.41 -1.83 9.57
N LYS A 48 1.63 -1.27 8.64
CA LYS A 48 2.02 -0.13 7.79
C LYS A 48 0.81 0.77 7.47
N PRO A 49 0.84 2.05 7.85
CA PRO A 49 -0.27 2.99 7.64
C PRO A 49 -0.68 3.18 6.17
N VAL A 50 0.17 2.81 5.21
CA VAL A 50 -0.13 2.87 3.77
C VAL A 50 -1.41 2.11 3.39
N VAL A 51 -1.80 1.10 4.17
CA VAL A 51 -3.05 0.34 3.99
C VAL A 51 -4.29 1.22 4.15
N LEU A 52 -4.20 2.30 4.93
CA LEU A 52 -5.30 3.28 5.07
C LEU A 52 -5.67 3.93 3.73
N ALA A 53 -4.70 4.07 2.81
CA ALA A 53 -4.98 4.57 1.47
C ALA A 53 -5.75 3.56 0.61
N TRP A 54 -5.59 2.26 0.85
CA TRP A 54 -6.31 1.21 0.13
C TRP A 54 -7.76 1.05 0.60
N ALA A 55 -8.00 1.14 1.91
CA ALA A 55 -9.30 0.85 2.51
C ALA A 55 -10.49 1.58 1.84
N PRO A 56 -10.47 2.90 1.59
CA PRO A 56 -11.61 3.60 0.98
C PRO A 56 -11.92 3.11 -0.44
N PHE A 57 -10.90 2.81 -1.27
CA PHE A 57 -11.11 2.30 -2.62
C PHE A 57 -11.66 0.88 -2.62
N LEU A 58 -11.16 0.02 -1.72
CA LEU A 58 -11.66 -1.33 -1.51
C LEU A 58 -13.13 -1.31 -1.10
N LEU A 59 -13.49 -0.48 -0.11
CA LEU A 59 -14.85 -0.38 0.41
C LEU A 59 -15.81 0.24 -0.61
N TRP A 60 -15.35 1.21 -1.40
CA TRP A 60 -16.14 1.77 -2.48
C TRP A 60 -16.42 0.75 -3.59
N GLY A 61 -15.43 -0.06 -3.97
CA GLY A 61 -15.62 -1.14 -4.92
C GLY A 61 -16.61 -2.19 -4.43
N TRP A 62 -16.49 -2.60 -3.15
CA TRP A 62 -17.44 -3.48 -2.53
C TRP A 62 -18.85 -2.87 -2.54
N TRP A 63 -19.00 -1.59 -2.20
CA TRP A 63 -20.29 -0.88 -2.24
C TRP A 63 -20.96 -0.96 -3.61
N ARG A 64 -20.20 -0.78 -4.69
CA ARG A 64 -20.74 -0.83 -6.05
C ARG A 64 -21.21 -2.22 -6.47
N GLY A 65 -20.49 -3.26 -6.05
CA GLY A 65 -20.79 -4.65 -6.37
C GLY A 65 -21.80 -5.33 -5.42
N ALA A 66 -22.04 -4.76 -4.23
CA ALA A 66 -22.85 -5.38 -3.20
C ALA A 66 -24.33 -5.37 -3.56
N GLY A 67 -24.98 -6.51 -3.44
CA GLY A 67 -26.43 -6.65 -3.47
C GLY A 67 -27.10 -6.14 -2.19
N GLY A 68 -28.46 -6.11 -2.20
CA GLY A 68 -29.25 -5.75 -1.05
C GLY A 68 -29.55 -4.24 -0.90
N SER A 69 -30.29 -3.87 0.14
CA SER A 69 -30.72 -2.49 0.35
C SER A 69 -29.54 -1.59 0.79
N PRO A 70 -29.59 -0.28 0.46
CA PRO A 70 -28.54 0.68 0.87
C PRO A 70 -28.32 0.73 2.38
N ARG A 71 -29.37 0.57 3.19
CA ARG A 71 -29.29 0.55 4.66
C ARG A 71 -28.38 -0.55 5.16
N TRP A 72 -28.51 -1.76 4.63
CA TRP A 72 -27.66 -2.88 5.01
C TRP A 72 -26.22 -2.75 4.52
N ARG A 73 -26.01 -2.09 3.35
CA ARG A 73 -24.66 -1.78 2.88
C ARG A 73 -23.97 -0.80 3.81
N ILE A 74 -24.64 0.32 4.19
CA ILE A 74 -24.13 1.31 5.15
C ILE A 74 -23.81 0.65 6.49
N PHE A 75 -24.74 -0.17 7.00
CA PHE A 75 -24.55 -0.87 8.26
C PHE A 75 -23.29 -1.75 8.26
N ARG A 76 -23.07 -2.54 7.22
CA ARG A 76 -21.87 -3.39 7.09
C ARG A 76 -20.60 -2.58 6.94
N LEU A 77 -20.60 -1.51 6.18
CA LEU A 77 -19.46 -0.59 6.10
C LEU A 77 -19.18 0.06 7.47
N GLY A 78 -20.21 0.42 8.21
CA GLY A 78 -20.09 0.90 9.60
C GLY A 78 -19.39 -0.12 10.49
N ILE A 79 -19.71 -1.42 10.35
CA ILE A 79 -19.04 -2.50 11.09
C ILE A 79 -17.57 -2.62 10.68
N VAL A 80 -17.24 -2.58 9.37
CA VAL A 80 -15.85 -2.60 8.90
C VAL A 80 -15.06 -1.45 9.53
N LEU A 81 -15.59 -0.25 9.47
CA LEU A 81 -14.92 0.94 10.03
C LEU A 81 -14.81 0.87 11.55
N ALA A 82 -15.88 0.47 12.24
CA ALA A 82 -15.89 0.34 13.69
C ALA A 82 -14.87 -0.69 14.19
N THR A 83 -14.80 -1.86 13.56
CA THR A 83 -13.83 -2.90 13.94
C THR A 83 -12.39 -2.50 13.56
N MET A 84 -12.17 -1.84 12.42
CA MET A 84 -10.86 -1.29 12.08
C MET A 84 -10.40 -0.26 13.10
N LEU A 85 -11.27 0.68 13.50
CA LEU A 85 -10.97 1.67 14.53
C LEU A 85 -10.75 1.04 15.88
N LEU A 86 -11.54 0.03 16.28
CA LEU A 86 -11.37 -0.69 17.53
C LEU A 86 -9.98 -1.35 17.63
N VAL A 87 -9.47 -1.91 16.53
CA VAL A 87 -8.12 -2.49 16.48
C VAL A 87 -7.03 -1.41 16.58
N VAL A 88 -7.24 -0.25 15.97
CA VAL A 88 -6.26 0.85 15.95
C VAL A 88 -6.30 1.68 17.24
N ALA A 89 -7.47 1.82 17.87
CA ALA A 89 -7.69 2.72 18.99
C ALA A 89 -6.74 2.52 20.21
N PRO A 90 -6.40 1.30 20.66
CA PRO A 90 -5.45 1.12 21.76
C PRO A 90 -4.08 1.72 21.44
N TRP A 91 -3.62 1.59 20.19
CA TRP A 91 -2.35 2.16 19.74
C TRP A 91 -2.41 3.69 19.65
N THR A 92 -3.52 4.22 19.14
CA THR A 92 -3.77 5.69 19.12
C THR A 92 -3.82 6.26 20.55
N GLY A 93 -4.51 5.58 21.47
CA GLY A 93 -4.54 5.95 22.87
C GLY A 93 -3.15 5.96 23.53
N ARG A 94 -2.36 4.92 23.29
CA ARG A 94 -0.96 4.86 23.72
C ARG A 94 -0.14 6.02 23.17
N ASN A 95 -0.30 6.36 21.89
CA ASN A 95 0.41 7.47 21.26
C ASN A 95 0.01 8.81 21.90
N LEU A 96 -1.27 9.04 22.14
CA LEU A 96 -1.78 10.25 22.80
C LEU A 96 -1.19 10.40 24.21
N LEU A 97 -1.18 9.33 24.98
CA LEU A 97 -0.60 9.35 26.34
C LEU A 97 0.92 9.58 26.34
N ALA A 98 1.63 9.03 25.34
CA ALA A 98 3.08 9.12 25.26
C ALA A 98 3.59 10.45 24.69
N THR A 99 2.83 11.09 23.78
CA THR A 99 3.28 12.29 23.06
C THR A 99 2.46 13.55 23.36
N GLY A 100 1.35 13.41 24.09
CA GLY A 100 0.40 14.52 24.30
C GLY A 100 -0.31 14.98 23.02
N SER A 101 -0.05 14.32 21.88
CA SER A 101 -0.57 14.69 20.57
C SER A 101 -1.36 13.55 19.93
N PHE A 102 -2.41 13.89 19.18
CA PHE A 102 -3.14 12.88 18.41
C PHE A 102 -2.29 12.37 17.25
N VAL A 103 -1.88 11.10 17.35
CA VAL A 103 -1.15 10.35 16.32
C VAL A 103 -1.88 9.04 16.10
N LEU A 104 -2.55 8.89 14.95
CA LEU A 104 -3.39 7.72 14.68
C LEU A 104 -2.59 6.41 14.78
N ILE A 105 -1.47 6.29 14.03
CA ILE A 105 -0.61 5.08 14.04
C ILE A 105 0.85 5.49 14.24
N SER A 106 1.40 6.33 13.38
CA SER A 106 2.80 6.75 13.40
C SER A 106 2.97 8.20 12.96
N SER A 107 4.00 8.86 13.48
CA SER A 107 4.40 10.24 13.15
C SER A 107 5.60 10.22 12.21
N ASN A 108 5.42 9.69 11.00
CA ASN A 108 6.46 9.65 9.95
C ASN A 108 5.95 10.05 8.56
N PHE A 109 4.74 10.61 8.52
CA PHE A 109 4.14 11.10 7.27
C PHE A 109 4.97 12.22 6.66
N GLY A 110 5.30 13.21 7.47
CA GLY A 110 6.05 14.38 7.05
C GLY A 110 7.48 14.04 6.65
N MET A 111 8.14 13.21 7.44
CA MET A 111 9.49 12.74 7.14
C MET A 111 9.52 11.96 5.82
N ASN A 112 8.59 11.05 5.59
CA ASN A 112 8.53 10.30 4.32
C ASN A 112 8.21 11.21 3.13
N LEU A 113 7.37 12.23 3.31
CA LEU A 113 7.07 13.22 2.27
C LEU A 113 8.31 14.07 1.95
N LEU A 114 9.06 14.49 2.98
CA LEU A 114 10.30 15.26 2.84
C LEU A 114 11.36 14.45 2.08
N VAL A 115 11.63 13.22 2.51
CA VAL A 115 12.61 12.30 1.86
C VAL A 115 12.33 12.15 0.36
N GLY A 116 11.07 12.06 -0.03
CA GLY A 116 10.72 11.86 -1.43
C GLY A 116 10.65 13.13 -2.28
N ASN A 117 10.72 14.33 -1.66
CA ASN A 117 10.44 15.58 -2.39
C ASN A 117 11.39 16.72 -2.03
N GLU A 118 12.46 16.46 -1.28
CA GLU A 118 13.50 17.48 -1.01
C GLU A 118 14.18 17.92 -2.32
N PRO A 119 14.88 19.10 -2.35
CA PRO A 119 15.36 19.70 -3.59
C PRO A 119 16.26 18.82 -4.47
N GLU A 120 16.97 17.87 -3.88
CA GLU A 120 17.85 16.95 -4.61
C GLU A 120 17.30 15.52 -4.68
N ALA A 121 16.00 15.31 -4.30
CA ALA A 121 15.40 13.99 -4.30
C ALA A 121 15.44 13.33 -5.68
N GLU A 122 15.74 12.02 -5.69
CA GLU A 122 15.83 11.15 -6.87
C GLU A 122 14.70 10.09 -6.87
N GLY A 123 13.61 10.36 -6.18
CA GLY A 123 12.45 9.46 -6.11
C GLY A 123 12.59 8.28 -5.15
N GLN A 124 13.76 8.01 -4.60
CA GLN A 124 14.06 6.96 -3.62
C GLN A 124 14.76 7.51 -2.38
N TYR A 125 14.90 6.68 -1.33
CA TYR A 125 15.70 7.03 -0.17
C TYR A 125 17.18 7.09 -0.56
N ARG A 126 17.84 8.22 -0.30
CA ARG A 126 19.28 8.41 -0.55
C ARG A 126 20.07 8.13 0.73
N TRP A 127 20.96 7.15 0.66
CA TRP A 127 21.85 6.85 1.77
C TRP A 127 22.91 7.94 1.93
N GLY A 128 23.20 8.31 3.18
CA GLY A 128 24.19 9.35 3.51
C GLY A 128 23.62 10.78 3.56
N VAL A 129 22.34 10.99 3.23
CA VAL A 129 21.69 12.28 3.43
C VAL A 129 21.18 12.37 4.87
N ASP A 130 21.52 13.47 5.56
CA ASP A 130 21.04 13.74 6.92
C ASP A 130 19.69 14.41 6.91
N TYR A 131 18.64 13.61 6.66
CA TYR A 131 17.25 14.09 6.69
C TYR A 131 16.80 14.55 8.08
N LEU A 132 17.40 14.03 9.16
CA LEU A 132 17.10 14.47 10.50
C LEU A 132 17.65 15.85 10.76
N GLY A 133 18.91 16.11 10.37
CA GLY A 133 19.53 17.44 10.43
C GLY A 133 18.73 18.47 9.66
N MET A 134 18.26 18.17 8.44
CA MET A 134 17.37 19.05 7.67
C MET A 134 16.11 19.46 8.44
N VAL A 135 15.56 18.55 9.24
CA VAL A 135 14.34 18.82 10.05
C VAL A 135 14.70 19.54 11.35
N ASP A 136 15.82 19.21 11.96
CA ASP A 136 16.28 19.84 13.21
C ASP A 136 16.57 21.35 13.02
N GLU A 137 16.97 21.77 11.81
CA GLU A 137 17.12 23.18 11.46
C GLU A 137 15.78 23.94 11.41
N LEU A 138 14.65 23.23 11.27
CA LEU A 138 13.30 23.81 11.15
C LEU A 138 12.56 23.95 12.48
N VAL A 139 13.08 23.36 13.54
CA VAL A 139 12.39 23.24 14.83
C VAL A 139 13.31 23.57 16.01
N SER A 140 12.72 23.81 17.18
CA SER A 140 13.51 23.93 18.42
C SER A 140 14.24 22.62 18.74
N PRO A 141 15.45 22.68 19.33
CA PRO A 141 16.17 21.48 19.79
C PRO A 141 15.37 20.58 20.75
N SER A 142 14.42 21.15 21.47
CA SER A 142 13.51 20.44 22.38
C SER A 142 12.24 19.87 21.72
N ALA A 143 12.12 20.01 20.38
CA ALA A 143 10.93 19.54 19.67
C ALA A 143 10.81 18.01 19.75
N ASP A 144 9.58 17.54 20.01
CA ASP A 144 9.27 16.13 19.97
C ASP A 144 9.15 15.55 18.53
N ALA A 145 9.05 14.25 18.42
CA ALA A 145 8.96 13.56 17.11
C ALA A 145 7.73 14.02 16.30
N VAL A 146 6.62 14.41 16.94
CA VAL A 146 5.41 14.86 16.26
C VAL A 146 5.60 16.26 15.68
N ALA A 147 6.26 17.15 16.44
CA ALA A 147 6.59 18.50 15.98
C ALA A 147 7.55 18.44 14.80
N ARG A 148 8.56 17.59 14.85
CA ARG A 148 9.52 17.34 13.77
C ARG A 148 8.82 16.82 12.51
N ASP A 149 7.95 15.81 12.62
CA ASP A 149 7.19 15.28 11.49
C ASP A 149 6.28 16.36 10.86
N ARG A 150 5.62 17.18 11.67
CA ARG A 150 4.80 18.30 11.18
C ARG A 150 5.64 19.38 10.47
N ALA A 151 6.84 19.64 10.96
CA ALA A 151 7.78 20.59 10.31
C ALA A 151 8.26 20.04 8.97
N ALA A 152 8.66 18.76 8.93
CA ALA A 152 9.02 18.06 7.71
C ALA A 152 7.89 18.09 6.67
N ALA A 153 6.65 17.80 7.08
CA ALA A 153 5.49 17.88 6.19
C ALA A 153 5.29 19.28 5.60
N ARG A 154 5.34 20.30 6.46
CA ARG A 154 5.19 21.71 6.00
C ARG A 154 6.30 22.11 5.02
N GLN A 155 7.52 21.70 5.28
CA GLN A 155 8.65 22.01 4.40
C GLN A 155 8.53 21.31 3.05
N ALA A 156 8.22 20.01 3.05
CA ALA A 156 7.99 19.27 1.82
C ALA A 156 6.85 19.86 0.98
N LEU A 157 5.74 20.24 1.61
CA LEU A 157 4.62 20.89 0.93
C LEU A 157 5.00 22.26 0.33
N LYS A 158 5.88 23.02 1.00
CA LYS A 158 6.41 24.28 0.43
C LYS A 158 7.21 24.02 -0.85
N TRP A 159 8.10 23.03 -0.85
CA TRP A 159 8.86 22.65 -2.04
C TRP A 159 7.97 22.18 -3.19
N ILE A 160 6.99 21.33 -2.89
CA ILE A 160 6.01 20.85 -3.87
C ILE A 160 5.22 22.03 -4.47
N ALA A 161 4.78 22.98 -3.64
CA ALA A 161 4.03 24.15 -4.09
C ALA A 161 4.88 25.14 -4.89
N ALA A 162 6.17 25.26 -4.56
CA ALA A 162 7.10 26.12 -5.28
C ALA A 162 7.45 25.57 -6.68
N GLU A 163 7.57 24.23 -6.80
CA GLU A 163 7.98 23.58 -8.04
C GLU A 163 7.05 22.38 -8.41
N PRO A 164 5.78 22.64 -8.79
CA PRO A 164 4.83 21.55 -9.09
C PRO A 164 5.22 20.74 -10.32
N GLY A 165 5.93 21.32 -11.28
CA GLY A 165 6.48 20.61 -12.44
C GLY A 165 7.54 19.58 -12.04
N ARG A 166 8.43 19.93 -11.11
CA ARG A 166 9.42 19.02 -10.55
C ARG A 166 8.75 17.87 -9.77
N PHE A 167 7.74 18.19 -8.94
CA PHE A 167 6.96 17.16 -8.24
C PHE A 167 6.33 16.15 -9.22
N ALA A 168 5.73 16.63 -10.32
CA ALA A 168 5.15 15.76 -11.34
C ALA A 168 6.21 14.88 -12.01
N HIS A 169 7.38 15.42 -12.32
CA HIS A 169 8.51 14.65 -12.87
C HIS A 169 8.98 13.58 -11.89
N LEU A 170 9.21 13.94 -10.62
CA LEU A 170 9.57 12.99 -9.57
C LEU A 170 8.51 11.89 -9.37
N ALA A 171 7.22 12.22 -9.48
CA ALA A 171 6.15 11.23 -9.39
C ALA A 171 6.24 10.18 -10.50
N VAL A 172 6.60 10.59 -11.73
CA VAL A 172 6.85 9.67 -12.85
C VAL A 172 8.09 8.80 -12.59
N GLU A 173 9.18 9.39 -12.12
CA GLU A 173 10.39 8.63 -11.75
C GLU A 173 10.09 7.60 -10.66
N LYS A 174 9.39 8.00 -9.60
CA LYS A 174 8.94 7.11 -8.52
C LYS A 174 8.05 5.99 -9.05
N PHE A 175 7.16 6.28 -10.00
CA PHE A 175 6.35 5.27 -10.66
C PHE A 175 7.21 4.25 -11.39
N VAL A 176 8.17 4.70 -12.19
CA VAL A 176 9.10 3.82 -12.92
C VAL A 176 9.92 2.97 -11.94
N LEU A 177 10.49 3.57 -10.90
CA LEU A 177 11.25 2.87 -9.86
C LEU A 177 10.40 1.83 -9.12
N PHE A 178 9.15 2.15 -8.79
CA PHE A 178 8.22 1.25 -8.10
C PHE A 178 7.91 0.00 -8.93
N TRP A 179 7.72 0.16 -10.24
CA TRP A 179 7.38 -0.94 -11.13
C TRP A 179 8.58 -1.66 -11.73
N SER A 180 9.77 -1.05 -11.71
CA SER A 180 10.98 -1.67 -12.23
C SER A 180 11.30 -2.96 -11.46
N PRO A 181 11.51 -4.09 -12.13
CA PRO A 181 12.13 -5.26 -11.53
C PRO A 181 13.64 -5.09 -11.35
N LEU A 182 14.23 -4.10 -12.03
CA LEU A 182 15.67 -3.84 -12.03
C LEU A 182 16.03 -2.89 -10.89
N VAL A 183 17.15 -3.15 -10.22
CA VAL A 183 17.68 -2.30 -9.15
C VAL A 183 19.01 -1.72 -9.60
N ALA A 184 19.11 -0.40 -9.58
CA ALA A 184 20.35 0.30 -9.92
C ALA A 184 21.47 -0.10 -8.95
N GLY A 185 22.67 -0.27 -9.48
CA GLY A 185 23.85 -0.70 -8.69
C GLY A 185 23.95 -2.20 -8.40
N GLU A 186 22.96 -3.00 -8.79
CA GLU A 186 22.99 -4.44 -8.65
C GLU A 186 23.67 -5.12 -9.85
N SER A 187 24.21 -6.33 -9.62
CA SER A 187 24.87 -7.10 -10.69
C SER A 187 23.89 -7.48 -11.79
N MET A 188 24.38 -7.62 -13.03
CA MET A 188 23.58 -8.05 -14.18
C MET A 188 22.85 -9.38 -13.92
N GLY A 189 23.52 -10.35 -13.26
CA GLY A 189 22.92 -11.64 -12.94
C GLY A 189 21.70 -11.51 -12.01
N ARG A 190 21.77 -10.65 -10.98
CA ARG A 190 20.64 -10.38 -10.07
C ARG A 190 19.50 -9.67 -10.79
N ASN A 191 19.81 -8.70 -11.63
CA ASN A 191 18.82 -8.00 -12.43
C ASN A 191 18.12 -8.92 -13.44
N LEU A 192 18.86 -9.81 -14.10
CA LEU A 192 18.26 -10.83 -14.98
C LEU A 192 17.36 -11.79 -14.20
N LEU A 193 17.82 -12.29 -13.05
CA LEU A 193 16.99 -13.14 -12.19
C LEU A 193 15.70 -12.42 -11.76
N ALA A 194 15.78 -11.16 -11.36
CA ALA A 194 14.61 -10.35 -10.99
C ALA A 194 13.68 -10.13 -12.19
N LEU A 195 14.22 -9.86 -13.38
CA LEU A 195 13.43 -9.68 -14.59
C LEU A 195 12.66 -10.96 -14.96
N PHE A 196 13.33 -12.11 -14.94
CA PHE A 196 12.70 -13.39 -15.32
C PHE A 196 11.76 -13.95 -14.25
N SER A 197 11.92 -13.59 -12.98
CA SER A 197 11.00 -14.00 -11.89
C SER A 197 9.83 -13.02 -11.72
N CYS A 198 10.09 -11.73 -11.60
CA CYS A 198 9.05 -10.73 -11.35
C CYS A 198 8.37 -10.25 -12.63
N GLY A 199 9.09 -10.17 -13.76
CA GLY A 199 8.55 -9.66 -15.03
C GLY A 199 7.30 -10.41 -15.51
N PRO A 200 7.35 -11.75 -15.64
CA PRO A 200 6.18 -12.55 -16.02
C PRO A 200 5.03 -12.42 -15.02
N LEU A 201 5.33 -12.42 -13.71
CA LEU A 201 4.31 -12.24 -12.67
C LEU A 201 3.59 -10.89 -12.82
N LEU A 202 4.34 -9.81 -13.01
CA LEU A 202 3.78 -8.48 -13.21
C LEU A 202 2.91 -8.42 -14.47
N GLY A 203 3.43 -8.89 -15.60
CA GLY A 203 2.70 -8.89 -16.88
C GLY A 203 1.40 -9.71 -16.82
N LEU A 204 1.51 -10.98 -16.43
CA LEU A 204 0.37 -11.88 -16.33
C LEU A 204 -0.60 -11.48 -15.22
N GLY A 205 -0.09 -11.08 -14.06
CA GLY A 205 -0.90 -10.68 -12.91
C GLY A 205 -1.69 -9.41 -13.17
N LEU A 206 -1.09 -8.38 -13.74
CA LEU A 206 -1.78 -7.14 -14.11
C LEU A 206 -2.80 -7.39 -15.22
N TRP A 207 -2.46 -8.18 -16.24
CA TRP A 207 -3.38 -8.55 -17.31
C TRP A 207 -4.55 -9.40 -16.77
N GLY A 208 -4.28 -10.39 -15.90
CA GLY A 208 -5.30 -11.17 -15.22
C GLY A 208 -6.24 -10.32 -14.37
N THR A 209 -5.67 -9.39 -13.59
CA THR A 209 -6.43 -8.41 -12.80
C THR A 209 -7.33 -7.55 -13.68
N TRP A 210 -6.81 -7.06 -14.81
CA TRP A 210 -7.61 -6.30 -15.79
C TRP A 210 -8.75 -7.13 -16.37
N ARG A 211 -8.50 -8.40 -16.72
CA ARG A 211 -9.54 -9.32 -17.23
C ARG A 211 -10.63 -9.59 -16.19
N LEU A 212 -10.25 -9.61 -14.92
CA LEU A 212 -11.17 -9.81 -13.78
C LEU A 212 -11.76 -8.51 -13.22
N ARG A 213 -11.52 -7.35 -13.83
CA ARG A 213 -11.87 -6.02 -13.27
C ARG A 213 -13.34 -5.81 -12.93
N THR A 214 -14.24 -6.59 -13.51
CA THR A 214 -15.69 -6.56 -13.22
C THR A 214 -16.10 -7.50 -12.09
N ARG A 215 -15.18 -8.33 -11.60
CA ARG A 215 -15.38 -9.29 -10.52
C ARG A 215 -14.76 -8.80 -9.22
N PRO A 216 -15.27 -9.26 -8.05
CA PRO A 216 -14.69 -8.89 -6.75
C PRO A 216 -13.20 -9.16 -6.64
N GLU A 217 -12.72 -10.29 -7.19
CA GLU A 217 -11.31 -10.69 -7.16
C GLU A 217 -10.42 -9.65 -7.85
N GLY A 218 -10.78 -9.30 -9.08
CA GLY A 218 -10.00 -8.34 -9.87
C GLY A 218 -10.08 -6.93 -9.30
N TRP A 219 -11.26 -6.49 -8.85
CA TRP A 219 -11.42 -5.18 -8.24
C TRP A 219 -10.61 -5.04 -6.95
N THR A 220 -10.64 -6.05 -6.07
CA THR A 220 -9.91 -6.05 -4.81
C THR A 220 -8.40 -5.88 -5.04
N VAL A 221 -7.84 -6.64 -5.99
CA VAL A 221 -6.42 -6.54 -6.36
C VAL A 221 -6.13 -5.22 -7.07
N ALA A 222 -6.97 -4.79 -8.02
CA ALA A 222 -6.77 -3.53 -8.75
C ALA A 222 -6.70 -2.31 -7.83
N THR A 223 -7.58 -2.23 -6.83
CA THR A 223 -7.57 -1.12 -5.85
C THR A 223 -6.32 -1.14 -4.98
N LEU A 224 -5.80 -2.31 -4.58
CA LEU A 224 -4.52 -2.42 -3.89
C LEU A 224 -3.38 -1.91 -4.77
N VAL A 225 -3.31 -2.37 -6.02
CA VAL A 225 -2.30 -1.98 -7.01
C VAL A 225 -2.28 -0.46 -7.18
N VAL A 226 -3.44 0.14 -7.49
CA VAL A 226 -3.54 1.58 -7.73
C VAL A 226 -3.22 2.39 -6.47
N SER A 227 -3.77 2.00 -5.31
CA SER A 227 -3.57 2.75 -4.07
C SER A 227 -2.11 2.78 -3.65
N LEU A 228 -1.41 1.63 -3.67
CA LEU A 228 0.00 1.58 -3.29
C LEU A 228 0.88 2.30 -4.31
N ALA A 229 0.61 2.17 -5.62
CA ALA A 229 1.35 2.90 -6.64
C ALA A 229 1.22 4.41 -6.44
N VAL A 230 -0.01 4.93 -6.28
CA VAL A 230 -0.25 6.37 -6.06
C VAL A 230 0.45 6.88 -4.80
N VAL A 231 0.36 6.15 -3.69
CA VAL A 231 1.05 6.56 -2.45
C VAL A 231 2.56 6.67 -2.66
N HIS A 232 3.17 5.69 -3.32
CA HIS A 232 4.63 5.70 -3.53
C HIS A 232 5.08 6.70 -4.62
N MET A 233 4.19 7.17 -5.48
CA MET A 233 4.44 8.32 -6.35
C MET A 233 4.48 9.65 -5.57
N ILE A 234 3.71 9.78 -4.48
CA ILE A 234 3.67 10.99 -3.66
C ILE A 234 4.86 11.04 -2.70
N PHE A 235 5.17 9.92 -2.03
CA PHE A 235 6.22 9.84 -1.01
C PHE A 235 7.57 9.50 -1.65
N PHE A 236 8.07 8.30 -1.49
CA PHE A 236 9.24 7.79 -2.19
C PHE A 236 9.02 6.32 -2.57
N ALA A 237 9.71 5.87 -3.60
CA ALA A 237 9.56 4.53 -4.14
C ALA A 237 10.73 3.62 -3.73
N HIS A 238 10.42 2.35 -3.57
CA HIS A 238 11.39 1.26 -3.47
C HIS A 238 10.69 -0.04 -3.90
N THR A 239 11.40 -0.91 -4.62
CA THR A 239 10.85 -2.18 -5.14
C THR A 239 10.23 -3.07 -4.06
N ARG A 240 10.79 -3.08 -2.82
CA ARG A 240 10.26 -3.85 -1.68
C ARG A 240 8.84 -3.45 -1.26
N PHE A 241 8.43 -2.22 -1.51
CA PHE A 241 7.09 -1.75 -1.15
C PHE A 241 6.00 -2.32 -2.04
N ARG A 242 6.38 -2.93 -3.16
CA ARG A 242 5.48 -3.64 -4.06
C ARG A 242 5.17 -5.07 -3.61
N LEU A 243 5.90 -5.65 -2.65
CA LEU A 243 5.72 -7.05 -2.21
C LEU A 243 4.26 -7.45 -1.94
N PRO A 244 3.40 -6.62 -1.29
CA PRO A 244 1.99 -6.96 -1.13
C PRO A 244 1.23 -7.07 -2.47
N ILE A 245 1.61 -6.24 -3.46
CA ILE A 245 1.06 -6.31 -4.82
C ILE A 245 1.53 -7.59 -5.50
N ASP A 246 2.84 -7.87 -5.47
CA ASP A 246 3.42 -9.05 -6.12
C ASP A 246 2.74 -10.34 -5.61
N ALA A 247 2.52 -10.44 -4.30
CA ALA A 247 1.78 -11.55 -3.71
C ALA A 247 0.31 -11.60 -4.17
N ALA A 248 -0.37 -10.46 -4.24
CA ALA A 248 -1.76 -10.38 -4.68
C ALA A 248 -1.94 -10.70 -6.18
N LEU A 249 -0.92 -10.46 -7.01
CA LEU A 249 -0.94 -10.73 -8.44
C LEU A 249 -0.79 -12.23 -8.79
N ILE A 250 -0.35 -13.08 -7.85
CA ILE A 250 -0.17 -14.52 -8.10
C ILE A 250 -1.48 -15.17 -8.53
N ALA A 251 -2.58 -14.90 -7.84
CA ALA A 251 -3.88 -15.52 -8.14
C ALA A 251 -4.44 -15.10 -9.51
N PRO A 252 -4.48 -13.80 -9.89
CA PRO A 252 -4.87 -13.39 -11.23
C PRO A 252 -3.95 -13.92 -12.34
N ALA A 253 -2.64 -14.03 -12.09
CA ALA A 253 -1.69 -14.62 -13.05
C ALA A 253 -1.97 -16.11 -13.26
N ALA A 254 -2.15 -16.87 -12.18
CA ALA A 254 -2.49 -18.30 -12.24
C ALA A 254 -3.83 -18.53 -12.96
N TRP A 255 -4.85 -17.73 -12.65
CA TRP A 255 -6.14 -17.79 -13.33
C TRP A 255 -5.98 -17.56 -14.85
N LEU A 256 -5.19 -16.55 -15.25
CA LEU A 256 -4.97 -16.25 -16.67
C LEU A 256 -4.25 -17.41 -17.39
N LEU A 257 -3.24 -18.01 -16.77
CA LEU A 257 -2.53 -19.19 -17.30
C LEU A 257 -3.49 -20.38 -17.46
N GLU A 258 -4.33 -20.63 -16.46
CA GLU A 258 -5.33 -21.69 -16.51
C GLU A 258 -6.29 -21.49 -17.69
N GLN A 259 -6.78 -20.26 -17.94
CA GLN A 259 -7.62 -19.98 -19.11
C GLN A 259 -6.89 -20.25 -20.42
N GLY A 260 -5.60 -19.94 -20.50
CA GLY A 260 -4.75 -20.28 -21.63
C GLY A 260 -4.65 -21.79 -21.86
N VAL A 261 -4.32 -22.56 -20.81
CA VAL A 261 -4.21 -24.04 -20.88
C VAL A 261 -5.53 -24.67 -21.29
N ARG A 262 -6.66 -24.30 -20.70
CA ARG A 262 -8.00 -24.81 -21.05
C ARG A 262 -8.37 -24.56 -22.51
N ARG A 263 -7.92 -23.42 -23.08
CA ARG A 263 -8.15 -23.11 -24.50
C ARG A 263 -7.35 -24.02 -25.45
N TRP A 264 -6.11 -24.35 -25.06
CA TRP A 264 -5.23 -25.18 -25.90
C TRP A 264 -5.41 -26.68 -25.64
N TRP A 265 -5.92 -27.06 -24.46
CA TRP A 265 -6.15 -28.43 -24.06
C TRP A 265 -7.56 -28.61 -23.48
N PRO A 266 -8.60 -28.77 -24.33
CA PRO A 266 -10.00 -28.85 -23.90
C PRO A 266 -10.33 -29.98 -22.90
N GLY A 267 -9.46 -31.00 -22.80
CA GLY A 267 -9.59 -32.13 -21.87
C GLY A 267 -8.92 -31.91 -20.51
N TYR A 268 -8.30 -30.76 -20.25
CA TYR A 268 -7.68 -30.46 -18.97
C TYR A 268 -8.76 -30.25 -17.89
N LYS A 269 -8.82 -31.19 -16.92
CA LYS A 269 -9.62 -31.09 -15.70
C LYS A 269 -8.67 -30.58 -14.60
N GLY A 270 -8.65 -29.27 -14.35
CA GLY A 270 -7.91 -28.67 -13.24
C GLY A 270 -8.52 -28.97 -11.89
#